data_3962e90c154212c5824c80339ccda858
#
_entry.id   3962e90c154212c5824c80339ccda858
#
_cell.length_a   1.000
_cell.length_b   1.000
_cell.length_c   1.000
_cell.angle_alpha   90.00
_cell.angle_beta   90.00
_cell.angle_gamma   90.00
#
_symmetry.space_group_name_H-M   'P 1'
#
loop_
_entity.id
_entity.type
_entity.pdbx_description
1 polymer ?
#
loop_
_entity_poly.entity_id
_entity_poly.type
_entity_poly.pdbx_seq_one_letter_code
_entity_poly.pdbx_strand_id
1 'polypeptide(L)'
;VTYYEESEKNVLRHIGYHRIEGFLQDSWKLAPRLTVDGGVRVAWIGPADDLEGRGIVVWDKARYDPQAPPSAVSGMTWHAIDPSVPTTGVRMPVFVTPRVGFAWDVAGTGVTVVRGGFGVYRYPDAPQFYGSMIDLAYGVRYFSTCCATSLRELEGLGTGEVIFGGQAVDKADDQQPRTLSWSLTLDRKLPWSTSLEIGYVGSKSDHQMNWWLDQYNAVPLGAMLDDPFGDANDYRPLPNYGNLYINRHSAYQNYHALQALLSRQRGRVNFTAAYTFSKNLGLKGADYNGYRANASEYAFDPREYNYGVLGTDRTHVASLSWSLQLPDVKRGGAWRALLGNWQLAGVSSYVSGAPLMGSFGIQGTTAGGAPISNEAITGSPDVYAMPVLVCDPRDSVPDGYLFNPACFTAPLPGANGSARQPYIKGQPYHNHDLSLAKNVPIGKGRRRLQIRVSAYNVFNHPIRFPDTTRNLTLVFDNGVQTNADFGKLPDDNKYGRRIVQLSARFEF
;
A
#
# COMPACT_ATOMS: atom_id res chain seq x y z
N VAL A 1 31.59 11.71 5.37
CA VAL A 1 30.86 10.61 6.03
C VAL A 1 29.89 11.26 7.00
N THR A 2 28.61 11.13 6.73
CA THR A 2 27.53 11.70 7.58
C THR A 2 26.94 10.66 8.54
N TYR A 3 27.28 9.41 8.35
CA TYR A 3 26.75 8.29 9.09
C TYR A 3 27.75 7.13 9.09
N TYR A 4 27.92 6.50 10.23
CA TYR A 4 28.76 5.33 10.42
C TYR A 4 28.02 4.30 11.29
N GLU A 5 28.09 3.05 10.91
CA GLU A 5 27.52 1.92 11.62
C GLU A 5 28.62 0.90 11.89
N GLU A 6 28.70 0.42 13.10
CA GLU A 6 29.55 -0.70 13.46
C GLU A 6 28.81 -1.74 14.27
N SER A 7 29.26 -2.97 14.21
CA SER A 7 28.75 -4.07 15.02
C SER A 7 29.91 -4.86 15.63
N GLU A 8 29.70 -5.35 16.84
CA GLU A 8 30.66 -6.23 17.52
C GLU A 8 30.83 -7.58 16.81
N LYS A 9 29.82 -7.99 16.02
CA LYS A 9 29.79 -9.24 15.27
C LYS A 9 29.10 -9.04 13.95
N ASN A 10 29.36 -9.92 12.98
CA ASN A 10 28.56 -9.97 11.76
C ASN A 10 27.09 -10.21 12.12
N VAL A 11 26.22 -9.29 11.69
CA VAL A 11 24.78 -9.43 11.90
C VAL A 11 24.22 -10.43 10.88
N LEU A 12 24.06 -11.67 11.35
CA LEU A 12 23.36 -12.69 10.56
C LEU A 12 21.87 -12.59 10.87
N ARG A 13 21.13 -11.93 9.98
CA ARG A 13 19.67 -11.80 10.10
C ARG A 13 18.97 -13.09 9.66
N HIS A 14 19.19 -14.16 10.46
CA HIS A 14 18.61 -15.48 10.21
C HIS A 14 17.31 -15.62 10.98
N ILE A 15 16.21 -15.17 10.37
CA ILE A 15 14.88 -15.09 10.99
C ILE A 15 13.97 -16.16 10.40
N GLY A 16 13.33 -16.91 11.27
CA GLY A 16 12.40 -17.99 10.91
C GLY A 16 11.06 -17.88 11.62
N TYR A 17 10.16 -18.81 11.29
CA TYR A 17 8.85 -18.95 11.93
C TYR A 17 8.55 -20.41 12.22
N HIS A 18 7.85 -20.62 13.34
CA HIS A 18 7.18 -21.88 13.63
C HIS A 18 5.68 -21.72 13.49
N ARG A 19 5.02 -22.68 12.82
CA ARG A 19 3.58 -22.64 12.59
C ARG A 19 2.98 -24.02 12.79
N ILE A 20 1.93 -24.11 13.60
CA ILE A 20 1.16 -25.33 13.84
C ILE A 20 -0.32 -24.99 13.65
N GLU A 21 -0.99 -25.74 12.77
CA GLU A 21 -2.40 -25.48 12.45
C GLU A 21 -3.18 -26.78 12.34
N GLY A 22 -4.43 -26.70 12.79
CA GLY A 22 -5.47 -27.70 12.54
C GLY A 22 -6.75 -27.04 12.07
N PHE A 23 -7.54 -27.74 11.26
CA PHE A 23 -8.82 -27.23 10.83
C PHE A 23 -9.88 -28.33 10.78
N LEU A 24 -11.14 -27.89 10.98
CA LEU A 24 -12.34 -28.69 10.75
C LEU A 24 -13.27 -27.88 9.85
N GLN A 25 -13.80 -28.53 8.82
CA GLN A 25 -14.73 -27.92 7.88
C GLN A 25 -15.78 -28.94 7.47
N ASP A 26 -17.02 -28.46 7.30
CA ASP A 26 -18.12 -29.28 6.79
C ASP A 26 -19.04 -28.45 5.87
N SER A 27 -19.78 -29.15 5.02
CA SER A 27 -20.71 -28.58 4.03
C SER A 27 -22.07 -29.27 4.16
N TRP A 28 -23.07 -28.47 4.52
CA TRP A 28 -24.42 -28.98 4.78
C TRP A 28 -25.40 -28.52 3.71
N LYS A 29 -26.08 -29.47 3.09
CA LYS A 29 -27.23 -29.20 2.24
C LYS A 29 -28.46 -29.08 3.12
N LEU A 30 -28.68 -27.90 3.72
CA LEU A 30 -29.80 -27.65 4.66
C LEU A 30 -31.16 -27.75 4.00
N ALA A 31 -31.25 -27.49 2.69
CA ALA A 31 -32.45 -27.65 1.88
C ALA A 31 -32.05 -27.96 0.43
N PRO A 32 -32.97 -28.44 -0.43
CA PRO A 32 -32.66 -28.70 -1.85
C PRO A 32 -32.05 -27.50 -2.59
N ARG A 33 -32.27 -26.29 -2.08
CA ARG A 33 -31.85 -25.02 -2.70
C ARG A 33 -30.84 -24.25 -1.86
N LEU A 34 -30.46 -24.74 -0.69
CA LEU A 34 -29.59 -24.02 0.25
C LEU A 34 -28.46 -24.93 0.72
N THR A 35 -27.25 -24.55 0.39
CA THR A 35 -26.02 -25.15 0.94
C THR A 35 -25.37 -24.14 1.88
N VAL A 36 -24.87 -24.60 3.01
CA VAL A 36 -24.09 -23.81 3.97
C VAL A 36 -22.78 -24.51 4.25
N ASP A 37 -21.70 -23.80 4.15
CA ASP A 37 -20.36 -24.27 4.50
C ASP A 37 -19.93 -23.60 5.81
N GLY A 38 -19.38 -24.39 6.72
CA GLY A 38 -18.87 -23.89 7.99
C GLY A 38 -17.54 -24.54 8.34
N GLY A 39 -16.66 -23.79 8.93
CA GLY A 39 -15.37 -24.31 9.36
C GLY A 39 -14.67 -23.44 10.38
N VAL A 40 -13.77 -24.06 11.08
CA VAL A 40 -12.90 -23.38 12.04
C VAL A 40 -11.47 -23.86 11.84
N ARG A 41 -10.55 -22.93 11.88
CA ARG A 41 -9.12 -23.23 11.94
C ARG A 41 -8.57 -22.74 13.27
N VAL A 42 -7.81 -23.58 13.92
CA VAL A 42 -7.04 -23.25 15.12
C VAL A 42 -5.58 -23.23 14.72
N ALA A 43 -4.91 -22.13 14.99
CA ALA A 43 -3.54 -21.89 14.53
C ALA A 43 -2.71 -21.30 15.67
N TRP A 44 -1.56 -21.86 15.92
CA TRP A 44 -0.47 -21.19 16.58
C TRP A 44 0.53 -20.77 15.51
N ILE A 45 0.64 -19.48 15.30
CA ILE A 45 1.59 -18.85 14.39
C ILE A 45 2.60 -18.16 15.28
N GLY A 46 3.79 -18.73 15.42
CA GLY A 46 4.86 -18.14 16.20
C GLY A 46 5.25 -16.77 15.65
N PRO A 47 5.70 -15.84 16.48
CA PRO A 47 6.34 -14.61 16.01
C PRO A 47 7.64 -14.94 15.29
N ALA A 48 8.25 -13.93 14.66
CA ALA A 48 9.58 -14.09 14.09
C ALA A 48 10.56 -14.54 15.18
N ASP A 49 11.43 -15.47 14.84
CA ASP A 49 12.42 -16.08 15.74
C ASP A 49 13.83 -15.84 15.21
N ASP A 50 14.71 -15.33 16.05
CA ASP A 50 16.12 -15.25 15.75
C ASP A 50 16.76 -16.64 15.90
N LEU A 51 17.01 -17.32 14.79
CA LEU A 51 17.53 -18.68 14.74
C LEU A 51 18.99 -18.81 15.20
N GLU A 52 19.70 -17.70 15.36
CA GLU A 52 21.04 -17.65 15.95
C GLU A 52 21.00 -17.59 17.50
N GLY A 53 19.79 -17.44 18.08
CA GLY A 53 19.56 -17.58 19.52
C GLY A 53 19.90 -16.36 20.37
N ARG A 54 20.20 -15.20 19.77
CA ARG A 54 20.39 -13.96 20.56
C ARG A 54 19.07 -13.35 20.97
N GLY A 55 18.10 -13.39 20.09
CA GLY A 55 16.72 -12.98 20.30
C GLY A 55 16.35 -11.61 19.72
N ILE A 56 15.08 -11.46 19.47
CA ILE A 56 14.46 -10.19 19.08
C ILE A 56 14.48 -9.22 20.27
N VAL A 57 14.85 -7.97 20.03
CA VAL A 57 14.88 -6.92 21.06
C VAL A 57 13.45 -6.50 21.41
N VAL A 58 13.19 -6.43 22.70
CA VAL A 58 11.88 -6.12 23.28
C VAL A 58 11.97 -4.87 24.12
N TRP A 59 11.02 -3.97 23.96
CA TRP A 59 10.80 -2.83 24.83
C TRP A 59 9.89 -3.21 25.99
N ASP A 60 10.38 -2.97 27.23
CA ASP A 60 9.64 -3.12 28.48
C ASP A 60 9.65 -1.79 29.23
N LYS A 61 8.58 -1.02 29.10
CA LYS A 61 8.43 0.29 29.75
C LYS A 61 8.62 0.21 31.30
N ALA A 62 8.29 -0.92 31.91
CA ALA A 62 8.44 -1.08 33.37
C ALA A 62 9.92 -1.19 33.80
N ARG A 63 10.82 -1.48 32.89
CA ARG A 63 12.27 -1.55 33.14
C ARG A 63 13.01 -0.28 32.75
N TYR A 64 12.31 0.73 32.22
CA TYR A 64 12.94 1.99 31.82
C TYR A 64 13.29 2.83 33.04
N ASP A 65 14.56 3.22 33.12
CA ASP A 65 15.10 4.14 34.11
C ASP A 65 15.67 5.39 33.39
N PRO A 66 15.06 6.58 33.58
CA PRO A 66 15.52 7.80 32.94
C PRO A 66 16.87 8.29 33.47
N GLN A 67 17.38 7.76 34.59
CA GLN A 67 18.67 8.11 35.17
C GLN A 67 19.79 7.16 34.69
N ALA A 68 19.46 6.09 33.99
CA ALA A 68 20.45 5.18 33.46
C ALA A 68 21.28 5.86 32.34
N PRO A 69 22.57 5.58 32.22
CA PRO A 69 23.35 6.12 31.10
C PRO A 69 22.81 5.57 29.75
N PRO A 70 22.92 6.32 28.65
CA PRO A 70 22.44 5.86 27.34
C PRO A 70 23.00 4.49 26.93
N SER A 71 24.23 4.17 27.30
CA SER A 71 24.87 2.88 27.02
C SER A 71 24.19 1.68 27.70
N ALA A 72 23.40 1.90 28.74
CA ALA A 72 22.68 0.85 29.44
C ALA A 72 21.43 0.36 28.70
N VAL A 73 21.00 1.05 27.63
CA VAL A 73 19.79 0.76 26.84
C VAL A 73 18.59 0.40 27.70
N SER A 74 18.37 1.23 28.73
CA SER A 74 17.37 0.99 29.77
C SER A 74 15.97 0.79 29.18
N GLY A 75 15.24 -0.25 29.63
CA GLY A 75 13.95 -0.64 29.06
C GLY A 75 14.03 -1.62 27.88
N MET A 76 15.22 -1.84 27.30
CA MET A 76 15.44 -2.85 26.26
C MET A 76 15.90 -4.16 26.88
N THR A 77 15.43 -5.27 26.33
CA THR A 77 15.88 -6.63 26.72
C THR A 77 15.78 -7.61 25.57
N TRP A 78 16.53 -8.69 25.61
CA TRP A 78 16.50 -9.78 24.61
C TRP A 78 17.05 -11.07 25.24
N HIS A 79 16.83 -12.20 24.57
CA HIS A 79 17.13 -13.53 25.11
C HIS A 79 18.58 -13.69 25.63
N ALA A 80 19.57 -13.20 24.89
CA ALA A 80 20.98 -13.38 25.25
C ALA A 80 21.38 -12.70 26.56
N ILE A 81 20.68 -11.63 27.00
CA ILE A 81 20.94 -10.94 28.26
C ILE A 81 19.92 -11.32 29.36
N ASP A 82 18.74 -11.76 28.98
CA ASP A 82 17.69 -12.22 29.89
C ASP A 82 17.02 -13.47 29.31
N PRO A 83 17.44 -14.68 29.70
CA PRO A 83 16.88 -15.94 29.20
C PRO A 83 15.38 -16.14 29.49
N SER A 84 14.76 -15.32 30.34
CA SER A 84 13.30 -15.34 30.56
C SER A 84 12.54 -14.77 29.37
N VAL A 85 13.19 -13.94 28.53
CA VAL A 85 12.67 -13.42 27.27
C VAL A 85 12.92 -14.51 26.21
N PRO A 86 11.89 -14.92 25.44
CA PRO A 86 12.11 -15.91 24.37
C PRO A 86 12.95 -15.32 23.22
N THR A 87 13.56 -16.18 22.40
CA THR A 87 14.31 -15.75 21.19
C THR A 87 13.41 -14.99 20.21
N THR A 88 12.13 -15.25 20.24
CA THR A 88 11.08 -14.53 19.49
C THR A 88 10.75 -13.15 20.07
N GLY A 89 11.31 -12.76 21.20
CA GLY A 89 10.99 -11.52 21.93
C GLY A 89 9.65 -11.60 22.68
N VAL A 90 8.57 -11.92 21.99
CA VAL A 90 7.20 -12.02 22.54
C VAL A 90 6.64 -13.43 22.35
N ARG A 91 5.59 -13.75 23.10
CA ARG A 91 4.86 -15.02 22.98
C ARG A 91 3.51 -14.77 22.35
N MET A 92 3.15 -15.59 21.37
CA MET A 92 1.85 -15.49 20.68
C MET A 92 0.85 -16.51 21.23
N PRO A 93 -0.42 -16.11 21.38
CA PRO A 93 -1.49 -17.03 21.75
C PRO A 93 -1.88 -17.95 20.58
N VAL A 94 -2.74 -18.93 20.87
CA VAL A 94 -3.42 -19.71 19.85
C VAL A 94 -4.61 -18.91 19.30
N PHE A 95 -4.72 -18.84 18.00
CA PHE A 95 -5.78 -18.10 17.31
C PHE A 95 -6.84 -19.04 16.74
N VAL A 96 -8.10 -18.62 16.86
CA VAL A 96 -9.26 -19.30 16.27
C VAL A 96 -9.80 -18.45 15.12
N THR A 97 -9.91 -19.06 13.93
CA THR A 97 -10.30 -18.37 12.69
C THR A 97 -11.50 -19.07 12.05
N PRO A 98 -12.74 -18.65 12.39
CA PRO A 98 -13.96 -19.20 11.83
C PRO A 98 -14.20 -18.72 10.40
N ARG A 99 -14.89 -19.55 9.61
CA ARG A 99 -15.38 -19.24 8.27
C ARG A 99 -16.78 -19.80 8.10
N VAL A 100 -17.64 -19.05 7.42
CA VAL A 100 -18.98 -19.48 7.07
C VAL A 100 -19.32 -18.97 5.67
N GLY A 101 -20.01 -19.77 4.90
CA GLY A 101 -20.52 -19.42 3.58
C GLY A 101 -21.87 -20.04 3.31
N PHE A 102 -22.59 -19.49 2.34
CA PHE A 102 -23.82 -20.08 1.87
C PHE A 102 -24.01 -19.85 0.37
N ALA A 103 -24.73 -20.75 -0.26
CA ALA A 103 -25.24 -20.63 -1.63
C ALA A 103 -26.73 -21.00 -1.65
N TRP A 104 -27.55 -20.06 -2.13
CA TRP A 104 -29.01 -20.21 -2.18
C TRP A 104 -29.51 -20.03 -3.61
N ASP A 105 -30.04 -21.11 -4.21
CA ASP A 105 -30.78 -21.05 -5.46
C ASP A 105 -32.23 -20.61 -5.17
N VAL A 106 -32.53 -19.34 -5.41
CA VAL A 106 -33.77 -18.67 -5.00
C VAL A 106 -35.01 -19.40 -5.53
N ALA A 107 -34.97 -19.81 -6.77
CA ALA A 107 -36.12 -20.49 -7.44
C ALA A 107 -35.91 -22.00 -7.64
N GLY A 108 -34.76 -22.56 -7.35
CA GLY A 108 -34.42 -23.95 -7.61
C GLY A 108 -34.13 -24.27 -9.08
N THR A 109 -33.96 -23.26 -9.91
CA THR A 109 -33.73 -23.37 -11.36
C THR A 109 -32.30 -23.10 -11.78
N GLY A 110 -31.44 -22.68 -10.84
CA GLY A 110 -30.09 -22.22 -11.10
C GLY A 110 -30.02 -20.94 -11.96
N VAL A 111 -31.15 -20.21 -12.10
CA VAL A 111 -31.21 -18.92 -12.83
C VAL A 111 -30.80 -17.75 -11.96
N THR A 112 -31.21 -17.80 -10.69
CA THR A 112 -30.86 -16.75 -9.71
C THR A 112 -30.29 -17.44 -8.47
N VAL A 113 -29.04 -17.13 -8.18
CA VAL A 113 -28.33 -17.68 -7.02
C VAL A 113 -27.77 -16.51 -6.19
N VAL A 114 -27.99 -16.56 -4.89
CA VAL A 114 -27.38 -15.67 -3.92
C VAL A 114 -26.30 -16.42 -3.17
N ARG A 115 -25.13 -15.85 -3.09
CA ARG A 115 -24.00 -16.40 -2.34
C ARG A 115 -23.50 -15.38 -1.35
N GLY A 116 -23.06 -15.84 -0.20
CA GLY A 116 -22.43 -14.97 0.78
C GLY A 116 -21.45 -15.73 1.63
N GLY A 117 -20.53 -14.99 2.24
CA GLY A 117 -19.55 -15.58 3.12
C GLY A 117 -18.93 -14.57 4.07
N PHE A 118 -18.43 -15.09 5.17
CA PHE A 118 -17.63 -14.37 6.15
C PHE A 118 -16.48 -15.26 6.60
N GLY A 119 -15.29 -14.67 6.78
CA GLY A 119 -14.14 -15.40 7.27
C GLY A 119 -13.16 -14.54 8.04
N VAL A 120 -12.51 -15.15 9.01
CA VAL A 120 -11.39 -14.58 9.74
C VAL A 120 -10.12 -15.25 9.27
N TYR A 121 -9.10 -14.45 8.96
CA TYR A 121 -7.81 -14.91 8.46
C TYR A 121 -6.70 -14.31 9.32
N ARG A 122 -5.68 -15.13 9.61
CA ARG A 122 -4.45 -14.67 10.26
C ARG A 122 -3.25 -15.18 9.48
N TYR A 123 -2.17 -14.42 9.50
CA TYR A 123 -0.94 -14.70 8.78
C TYR A 123 0.26 -14.12 9.54
N PRO A 124 1.47 -14.67 9.35
CA PRO A 124 2.68 -14.12 9.93
C PRO A 124 3.05 -12.81 9.25
N ASP A 125 3.77 -11.96 9.97
CA ASP A 125 4.43 -10.82 9.37
C ASP A 125 5.54 -11.23 8.42
N ALA A 126 5.94 -10.31 7.55
CA ALA A 126 7.08 -10.53 6.70
C ALA A 126 8.38 -10.49 7.54
N PRO A 127 9.31 -11.46 7.38
CA PRO A 127 10.53 -11.55 8.19
C PRO A 127 11.39 -10.29 8.16
N GLN A 128 11.37 -9.56 7.04
CA GLN A 128 12.14 -8.34 6.89
C GLN A 128 11.77 -7.24 7.90
N PHE A 129 10.57 -7.27 8.46
CA PHE A 129 10.16 -6.31 9.48
C PHE A 129 10.97 -6.44 10.78
N TYR A 130 11.49 -7.61 11.04
CA TYR A 130 12.24 -7.91 12.26
C TYR A 130 13.76 -7.73 12.09
N GLY A 131 14.24 -7.49 10.86
CA GLY A 131 15.67 -7.41 10.57
C GLY A 131 16.42 -6.38 11.40
N SER A 132 15.86 -5.21 11.65
CA SER A 132 16.47 -4.16 12.48
C SER A 132 16.16 -4.30 13.98
N MET A 133 15.22 -5.16 14.37
CA MET A 133 14.88 -5.40 15.78
C MET A 133 15.84 -6.41 16.45
N ILE A 134 16.81 -6.95 15.74
CA ILE A 134 17.88 -7.79 16.29
C ILE A 134 19.21 -7.02 16.38
N ASP A 135 19.33 -5.88 15.75
CA ASP A 135 20.60 -5.16 15.58
C ASP A 135 21.27 -4.87 16.93
N LEU A 136 20.50 -4.41 17.91
CA LEU A 136 21.01 -4.14 19.26
C LEU A 136 21.52 -5.42 19.96
N ALA A 137 20.86 -6.55 19.76
CA ALA A 137 21.28 -7.86 20.31
C ALA A 137 22.61 -8.35 19.70
N TYR A 138 22.99 -7.82 18.55
CA TYR A 138 24.26 -8.09 17.87
C TYR A 138 25.30 -6.98 18.09
N GLY A 139 25.03 -6.04 18.99
CA GLY A 139 25.94 -4.93 19.31
C GLY A 139 26.09 -3.93 18.18
N VAL A 140 25.07 -3.77 17.33
CA VAL A 140 25.07 -2.75 16.28
C VAL A 140 24.93 -1.39 16.92
N ARG A 141 25.81 -0.48 16.60
CA ARG A 141 25.85 0.91 17.08
C ARG A 141 25.83 1.85 15.90
N TYR A 142 25.04 2.89 16.02
CA TYR A 142 24.92 3.94 15.00
C TYR A 142 25.56 5.21 15.50
N PHE A 143 26.47 5.75 14.71
CA PHE A 143 27.12 7.02 15.00
C PHE A 143 26.68 8.05 13.95
N SER A 144 26.11 9.14 14.37
CA SER A 144 25.94 10.32 13.51
C SER A 144 27.21 11.14 13.58
N THR A 145 27.90 11.30 12.46
CA THR A 145 29.09 12.16 12.40
C THR A 145 28.78 13.36 11.52
N CYS A 146 28.77 14.55 12.09
CA CYS A 146 28.82 15.74 11.26
C CYS A 146 30.22 15.86 10.68
N CYS A 147 30.32 16.00 9.35
CA CYS A 147 31.44 16.58 8.65
C CYS A 147 32.74 15.75 8.56
N ALA A 148 32.74 14.47 8.91
CA ALA A 148 33.90 13.61 8.68
C ALA A 148 34.14 13.41 7.17
N THR A 149 35.32 13.75 6.69
CA THR A 149 35.68 13.67 5.27
C THR A 149 36.31 12.33 4.92
N SER A 150 36.77 11.57 5.92
CA SER A 150 37.39 10.25 5.74
C SER A 150 37.09 9.32 6.91
N LEU A 151 37.20 8.00 6.66
CA LEU A 151 37.05 6.96 7.69
C LEU A 151 38.16 7.06 8.77
N ARG A 152 39.32 7.62 8.45
CA ARG A 152 40.41 7.81 9.41
C ARG A 152 40.07 8.82 10.52
N GLU A 153 39.22 9.77 10.22
CA GLU A 153 38.71 10.73 11.21
C GLU A 153 37.79 10.08 12.23
N LEU A 154 37.20 8.92 11.88
CA LEU A 154 36.36 8.12 12.77
C LEU A 154 37.15 7.31 13.80
N GLU A 155 38.43 7.00 13.54
CA GLU A 155 39.30 6.28 14.47
C GLU A 155 39.52 7.04 15.80
N GLY A 156 39.29 8.34 15.81
CA GLY A 156 39.44 9.20 16.99
C GLY A 156 38.12 9.55 17.68
N LEU A 157 36.99 9.15 17.11
CA LEU A 157 35.69 9.28 17.75
C LEU A 157 35.61 8.21 18.84
N GLY A 158 36.26 8.47 19.97
CA GLY A 158 36.17 7.62 21.16
C GLY A 158 34.71 7.37 21.49
N THR A 159 34.47 6.56 22.51
CA THR A 159 33.14 6.21 23.07
C THR A 159 32.38 7.45 23.58
N GLY A 160 32.22 8.48 22.70
CA GLY A 160 31.33 9.61 22.95
C GLY A 160 29.94 9.12 23.30
N GLU A 161 29.18 9.87 24.05
CA GLU A 161 27.80 9.55 24.38
C GLU A 161 27.03 9.20 23.11
N VAL A 162 26.81 7.91 22.90
CA VAL A 162 26.01 7.41 21.80
C VAL A 162 24.57 7.51 22.26
N ILE A 163 23.85 8.49 21.75
CA ILE A 163 22.40 8.51 21.91
C ILE A 163 21.84 7.39 21.04
N PHE A 164 21.40 6.32 21.69
CA PHE A 164 20.87 5.17 20.95
C PHE A 164 19.56 5.54 20.27
N GLY A 165 19.58 5.46 18.92
CA GLY A 165 18.37 5.20 18.15
C GLY A 165 18.20 3.68 18.02
N GLY A 166 16.98 3.19 17.99
CA GLY A 166 16.79 1.75 17.88
C GLY A 166 15.36 1.33 17.54
N GLN A 167 15.25 0.04 17.29
CA GLN A 167 13.96 -0.60 17.08
C GLN A 167 13.80 -1.78 18.03
N ALA A 168 12.60 -1.93 18.55
CA ALA A 168 12.22 -3.05 19.39
C ALA A 168 10.75 -3.43 19.14
N VAL A 169 10.39 -4.63 19.54
CA VAL A 169 8.98 -5.04 19.65
C VAL A 169 8.44 -4.63 21.01
N ASP A 170 7.19 -4.19 21.08
CA ASP A 170 6.52 -3.97 22.37
C ASP A 170 6.33 -5.31 23.08
N LYS A 171 6.80 -5.42 24.34
CA LYS A 171 6.65 -6.63 25.15
C LYS A 171 5.19 -7.05 25.34
N ALA A 172 4.28 -6.10 25.34
CA ALA A 172 2.85 -6.35 25.55
C ALA A 172 2.13 -6.75 24.25
N ASP A 173 2.82 -6.77 23.10
CA ASP A 173 2.20 -7.07 21.81
C ASP A 173 2.11 -8.59 21.58
N ASP A 174 0.93 -9.14 21.82
CA ASP A 174 0.56 -10.54 21.57
C ASP A 174 -0.31 -10.72 20.31
N GLN A 175 -0.35 -9.70 19.45
CA GLN A 175 -1.19 -9.69 18.26
C GLN A 175 -0.43 -10.15 17.01
N GLN A 176 -1.19 -10.54 16.02
CA GLN A 176 -0.71 -10.81 14.65
C GLN A 176 -1.70 -10.30 13.62
N PRO A 177 -1.26 -10.02 12.40
CA PRO A 177 -2.12 -9.57 11.33
C PRO A 177 -3.38 -10.41 11.20
N ARG A 178 -4.52 -9.73 11.16
CA ARG A 178 -5.83 -10.34 11.00
C ARG A 178 -6.60 -9.65 9.88
N THR A 179 -7.23 -10.43 9.02
CA THR A 179 -8.20 -9.94 8.04
C THR A 179 -9.56 -10.58 8.28
N LEU A 180 -10.56 -9.75 8.49
CA LEU A 180 -11.97 -10.09 8.41
C LEU A 180 -12.40 -9.84 6.97
N SER A 181 -13.03 -10.82 6.32
CA SER A 181 -13.52 -10.68 4.93
C SER A 181 -14.95 -11.15 4.86
N TRP A 182 -15.78 -10.42 4.11
CA TRP A 182 -17.18 -10.77 3.87
C TRP A 182 -17.59 -10.43 2.44
N SER A 183 -18.56 -11.17 1.94
CA SER A 183 -19.12 -10.93 0.61
C SER A 183 -20.58 -11.32 0.54
N LEU A 184 -21.32 -10.65 -0.34
CA LEU A 184 -22.67 -11.02 -0.76
C LEU A 184 -22.78 -10.81 -2.26
N THR A 185 -23.12 -11.86 -2.99
CA THR A 185 -23.15 -11.87 -4.46
C THR A 185 -24.48 -12.38 -4.95
N LEU A 186 -25.04 -11.72 -5.95
CA LEU A 186 -26.21 -12.14 -6.72
C LEU A 186 -25.76 -12.52 -8.13
N ASP A 187 -25.95 -13.79 -8.48
CA ASP A 187 -25.75 -14.31 -9.83
C ASP A 187 -27.09 -14.46 -10.53
N ARG A 188 -27.17 -13.99 -11.76
CA ARG A 188 -28.38 -14.15 -12.57
C ARG A 188 -28.08 -14.50 -14.02
N LYS A 189 -28.68 -15.55 -14.50
CA LYS A 189 -28.73 -15.88 -15.95
C LYS A 189 -29.72 -14.95 -16.63
N LEU A 190 -29.28 -14.24 -17.64
CA LEU A 190 -30.08 -13.34 -18.45
C LEU A 190 -30.40 -13.97 -19.82
N PRO A 191 -31.35 -13.41 -20.60
CA PRO A 191 -31.55 -13.78 -21.99
C PRO A 191 -30.26 -13.74 -22.82
N TRP A 192 -30.26 -14.36 -24.00
CA TRP A 192 -29.16 -14.44 -24.97
C TRP A 192 -27.88 -15.10 -24.44
N SER A 193 -28.02 -16.05 -23.50
CA SER A 193 -26.86 -16.74 -22.88
C SER A 193 -25.87 -15.77 -22.21
N THR A 194 -26.41 -14.75 -21.59
CA THR A 194 -25.64 -13.76 -20.80
C THR A 194 -25.77 -14.08 -19.31
N SER A 195 -24.74 -13.85 -18.52
CA SER A 195 -24.77 -13.91 -17.07
C SER A 195 -24.39 -12.57 -16.47
N LEU A 196 -25.09 -12.20 -15.41
CA LEU A 196 -24.82 -11.01 -14.60
C LEU A 196 -24.48 -11.47 -13.18
N GLU A 197 -23.38 -10.97 -12.65
CA GLU A 197 -23.00 -11.08 -11.25
C GLU A 197 -22.89 -9.68 -10.67
N ILE A 198 -23.53 -9.44 -9.53
CA ILE A 198 -23.38 -8.21 -8.74
C ILE A 198 -23.03 -8.62 -7.33
N GLY A 199 -21.89 -8.13 -6.83
CA GLY A 199 -21.38 -8.49 -5.54
C GLY A 199 -20.94 -7.27 -4.72
N TYR A 200 -21.20 -7.33 -3.43
CA TYR A 200 -20.56 -6.47 -2.45
C TYR A 200 -19.47 -7.27 -1.74
N VAL A 201 -18.27 -6.70 -1.66
CA VAL A 201 -17.13 -7.29 -0.96
C VAL A 201 -16.60 -6.27 0.05
N GLY A 202 -16.38 -6.72 1.26
CA GLY A 202 -15.75 -5.93 2.29
C GLY A 202 -14.63 -6.68 3.00
N SER A 203 -13.63 -5.97 3.43
CA SER A 203 -12.61 -6.51 4.33
C SER A 203 -12.13 -5.45 5.32
N LYS A 204 -11.78 -5.92 6.52
CA LYS A 204 -11.07 -5.15 7.53
C LYS A 204 -9.81 -5.91 7.90
N SER A 205 -8.66 -5.33 7.60
CA SER A 205 -7.39 -5.83 8.12
C SER A 205 -7.01 -4.99 9.33
N ASP A 206 -6.77 -5.64 10.45
CA ASP A 206 -6.32 -5.03 11.69
C ASP A 206 -5.12 -5.80 12.27
N HIS A 207 -4.56 -5.29 13.35
CA HIS A 207 -3.32 -5.85 13.90
C HIS A 207 -2.21 -5.99 12.85
N GLN A 208 -2.09 -4.99 11.95
CA GLN A 208 -0.96 -4.90 11.03
C GLN A 208 0.23 -4.33 11.79
N MET A 209 1.43 -4.85 11.49
CA MET A 209 2.65 -4.32 12.08
C MET A 209 2.82 -2.85 11.70
N ASN A 210 3.01 -2.00 12.71
CA ASN A 210 3.27 -0.58 12.53
C ASN A 210 4.79 -0.31 12.45
N TRP A 211 5.42 -0.85 11.43
CA TRP A 211 6.86 -0.83 11.26
C TRP A 211 7.37 0.56 10.85
N TRP A 212 8.36 1.10 11.60
CA TRP A 212 8.94 2.43 11.39
C TRP A 212 7.95 3.61 11.48
N LEU A 213 6.73 3.39 11.91
CA LEU A 213 5.71 4.43 11.97
C LEU A 213 5.48 4.93 13.40
N ASP A 214 5.80 4.11 14.38
CA ASP A 214 5.61 4.42 15.79
C ASP A 214 6.94 4.93 16.39
N GLN A 215 7.25 6.20 16.14
CA GLN A 215 8.35 6.90 16.81
C GLN A 215 7.95 7.13 18.26
N TYR A 216 8.29 6.17 19.11
CA TYR A 216 7.88 6.16 20.52
C TYR A 216 8.48 7.31 21.34
N ASN A 217 9.67 7.77 20.94
CA ASN A 217 10.39 8.89 21.56
C ASN A 217 10.32 10.15 20.70
N ALA A 218 9.18 10.41 20.03
CA ALA A 218 9.03 11.61 19.23
C ALA A 218 9.01 12.88 20.10
N VAL A 219 9.62 13.94 19.58
CA VAL A 219 9.49 15.28 20.15
C VAL A 219 8.02 15.70 20.10
N PRO A 220 7.42 16.11 21.24
CA PRO A 220 6.02 16.55 21.27
C PRO A 220 5.75 17.74 20.33
N LEU A 221 4.53 17.81 19.81
CA LEU A 221 4.06 18.95 19.03
C LEU A 221 4.23 20.26 19.83
N GLY A 222 4.78 21.27 19.18
CA GLY A 222 4.99 22.59 19.77
C GLY A 222 6.23 22.73 20.65
N ALA A 223 6.90 21.63 21.01
CA ALA A 223 8.02 21.68 21.96
C ALA A 223 9.20 22.55 21.51
N MET A 224 9.47 22.60 20.20
CA MET A 224 10.59 23.35 19.63
C MET A 224 10.18 24.67 18.93
N LEU A 225 8.95 25.17 19.11
CA LEU A 225 8.51 26.39 18.42
C LEU A 225 9.35 27.62 18.82
N ASP A 226 9.78 27.70 20.07
CA ASP A 226 10.59 28.80 20.59
C ASP A 226 12.10 28.62 20.28
N ASP A 227 12.52 27.40 19.96
CA ASP A 227 13.91 27.07 19.59
C ASP A 227 13.95 26.00 18.48
N PRO A 228 13.56 26.35 17.24
CA PRO A 228 13.47 25.39 16.12
C PRO A 228 14.83 24.91 15.60
N PHE A 229 15.94 25.49 16.10
CA PHE A 229 17.31 25.09 15.77
C PHE A 229 18.06 24.42 16.92
N GLY A 230 17.39 24.21 18.05
CA GLY A 230 17.93 23.48 19.20
C GLY A 230 18.15 22.00 18.94
N ASP A 231 18.81 21.33 19.87
CA ASP A 231 18.95 19.87 19.78
C ASP A 231 17.60 19.19 20.11
N ALA A 232 17.04 18.51 19.14
CA ALA A 232 15.78 17.77 19.27
C ALA A 232 15.80 16.77 20.45
N ASN A 233 16.97 16.26 20.82
CA ASN A 233 17.09 15.29 21.91
C ASN A 233 16.79 15.90 23.29
N ASP A 234 16.97 17.22 23.45
CA ASP A 234 16.64 17.93 24.69
C ASP A 234 15.12 18.00 24.97
N TYR A 235 14.31 17.77 23.91
CA TYR A 235 12.85 17.83 23.96
C TYR A 235 12.18 16.46 23.96
N ARG A 236 12.97 15.38 23.88
CA ARG A 236 12.43 14.01 23.81
C ARG A 236 11.93 13.51 25.19
N PRO A 237 10.79 12.79 25.24
CA PRO A 237 10.27 12.22 26.49
C PRO A 237 11.20 11.22 27.19
N LEU A 238 12.06 10.55 26.42
CA LEU A 238 13.03 9.57 26.92
C LEU A 238 14.44 10.09 26.67
N PRO A 239 15.08 10.80 27.59
CA PRO A 239 16.31 11.52 27.37
C PRO A 239 17.52 10.61 27.04
N ASN A 240 17.44 9.31 27.37
CA ASN A 240 18.51 8.35 27.09
C ASN A 240 18.47 7.80 25.65
N TYR A 241 17.48 8.23 24.86
CA TYR A 241 17.26 7.76 23.51
C TYR A 241 17.12 8.93 22.53
N GLY A 242 17.66 8.76 21.34
CA GLY A 242 17.27 9.50 20.16
C GLY A 242 15.95 8.97 19.57
N ASN A 243 15.94 8.70 18.27
CA ASN A 243 14.79 8.09 17.62
C ASN A 243 14.61 6.64 18.12
N LEU A 244 13.45 6.36 18.69
CA LEU A 244 13.10 5.04 19.21
C LEU A 244 11.80 4.55 18.61
N TYR A 245 11.85 3.48 17.83
CA TYR A 245 10.69 2.87 17.18
C TYR A 245 10.27 1.61 17.93
N ILE A 246 9.10 1.65 18.53
CA ILE A 246 8.52 0.48 19.19
C ILE A 246 7.46 -0.11 18.26
N ASN A 247 7.85 -1.18 17.59
CA ASN A 247 6.98 -1.83 16.61
C ASN A 247 5.92 -2.67 17.30
N ARG A 248 4.67 -2.47 16.90
CA ARG A 248 3.50 -3.18 17.43
C ARG A 248 2.44 -3.35 16.36
N HIS A 249 1.53 -4.27 16.59
CA HIS A 249 0.42 -4.58 15.66
C HIS A 249 -0.76 -3.62 15.86
N SER A 250 -0.57 -2.33 15.57
CA SER A 250 -1.55 -1.26 15.79
C SER A 250 -2.18 -0.72 14.51
N ALA A 251 -1.62 -1.00 13.33
CA ALA A 251 -2.13 -0.48 12.09
C ALA A 251 -3.35 -1.26 11.57
N TYR A 252 -4.22 -0.58 10.81
CA TYR A 252 -5.44 -1.16 10.26
C TYR A 252 -5.86 -0.50 8.94
N GLN A 253 -6.65 -1.25 8.15
CA GLN A 253 -7.27 -0.79 6.91
C GLN A 253 -8.65 -1.41 6.70
N ASN A 254 -9.49 -0.70 5.93
CA ASN A 254 -10.83 -1.15 5.55
C ASN A 254 -10.99 -1.00 4.04
N TYR A 255 -11.48 -2.05 3.40
CA TYR A 255 -11.81 -2.05 1.98
C TYR A 255 -13.28 -2.39 1.78
N HIS A 256 -13.94 -1.65 0.90
CA HIS A 256 -15.32 -1.90 0.49
C HIS A 256 -15.44 -1.75 -1.01
N ALA A 257 -16.11 -2.68 -1.67
CA ALA A 257 -16.32 -2.66 -3.10
C ALA A 257 -17.70 -3.16 -3.51
N LEU A 258 -18.30 -2.47 -4.47
CA LEU A 258 -19.38 -2.99 -5.31
C LEU A 258 -18.75 -3.46 -6.63
N GLN A 259 -19.00 -4.71 -6.98
CA GLN A 259 -18.49 -5.36 -8.18
C GLN A 259 -19.63 -5.77 -9.08
N ALA A 260 -19.48 -5.58 -10.38
CA ALA A 260 -20.42 -6.06 -11.39
C ALA A 260 -19.67 -6.77 -12.52
N LEU A 261 -20.12 -7.94 -12.90
CA LEU A 261 -19.56 -8.72 -14.00
C LEU A 261 -20.71 -9.13 -14.94
N LEU A 262 -20.63 -8.70 -16.18
CA LEU A 262 -21.54 -9.12 -17.24
C LEU A 262 -20.78 -9.91 -18.29
N SER A 263 -21.16 -11.13 -18.57
CA SER A 263 -20.46 -11.99 -19.51
C SER A 263 -21.39 -12.73 -20.47
N ARG A 264 -20.90 -12.93 -21.69
CA ARG A 264 -21.52 -13.75 -22.71
C ARG A 264 -20.43 -14.51 -23.48
N GLN A 265 -20.57 -15.83 -23.51
CA GLN A 265 -19.57 -16.69 -24.16
C GLN A 265 -20.22 -17.66 -25.20
N ARG A 266 -21.26 -17.19 -25.88
CA ARG A 266 -21.97 -18.00 -26.88
C ARG A 266 -22.28 -17.21 -28.13
N GLY A 267 -22.10 -17.87 -29.28
CA GLY A 267 -22.41 -17.30 -30.59
C GLY A 267 -21.28 -16.44 -31.14
N ARG A 268 -21.65 -15.52 -32.03
CA ARG A 268 -20.66 -14.66 -32.75
C ARG A 268 -20.15 -13.50 -31.92
N VAL A 269 -20.87 -13.08 -30.91
CA VAL A 269 -20.51 -11.99 -30.02
C VAL A 269 -20.21 -12.59 -28.67
N ASN A 270 -18.98 -12.49 -28.23
CA ASN A 270 -18.54 -12.86 -26.89
C ASN A 270 -17.98 -11.63 -26.21
N PHE A 271 -18.29 -11.44 -24.93
CA PHE A 271 -17.75 -10.34 -24.14
C PHE A 271 -17.73 -10.66 -22.64
N THR A 272 -16.84 -9.99 -21.95
CA THR A 272 -16.81 -9.91 -20.50
C THR A 272 -16.57 -8.45 -20.13
N ALA A 273 -17.53 -7.87 -19.41
CA ALA A 273 -17.44 -6.52 -18.87
C ALA A 273 -17.42 -6.61 -17.34
N ALA A 274 -16.37 -6.11 -16.73
CA ALA A 274 -16.21 -6.05 -15.28
C ALA A 274 -16.09 -4.60 -14.83
N TYR A 275 -16.74 -4.29 -13.72
CA TYR A 275 -16.65 -2.96 -13.09
C TYR A 275 -16.57 -3.13 -11.58
N THR A 276 -15.66 -2.36 -10.98
CA THR A 276 -15.51 -2.27 -9.54
C THR A 276 -15.56 -0.81 -9.12
N PHE A 277 -16.44 -0.51 -8.18
CA PHE A 277 -16.46 0.74 -7.43
C PHE A 277 -16.00 0.44 -6.02
N SER A 278 -14.88 1.03 -5.58
CA SER A 278 -14.27 0.68 -4.31
C SER A 278 -13.68 1.85 -3.55
N LYS A 279 -13.47 1.61 -2.26
CA LYS A 279 -12.79 2.52 -1.36
C LYS A 279 -11.87 1.74 -0.42
N ASN A 280 -10.62 2.18 -0.30
CA ASN A 280 -9.65 1.64 0.64
C ASN A 280 -9.17 2.75 1.58
N LEU A 281 -9.45 2.58 2.87
CA LEU A 281 -9.13 3.53 3.93
C LEU A 281 -8.34 2.83 5.04
N GLY A 282 -7.44 3.53 5.67
CA GLY A 282 -6.69 2.97 6.79
C GLY A 282 -5.67 3.94 7.36
N LEU A 283 -4.86 3.45 8.28
CA LEU A 283 -3.67 4.16 8.69
C LEU A 283 -2.65 4.13 7.55
N LYS A 284 -2.18 5.30 7.15
CA LYS A 284 -1.13 5.42 6.14
C LYS A 284 0.11 4.72 6.66
N GLY A 285 0.71 3.89 5.84
CA GLY A 285 1.79 3.01 6.24
C GLY A 285 1.40 1.55 6.39
N ALA A 286 0.13 1.25 6.66
CA ALA A 286 -0.37 -0.12 6.64
C ALA A 286 -0.25 -0.80 5.27
N ASP A 287 -0.13 -0.04 4.20
CA ASP A 287 0.03 -0.51 2.82
C ASP A 287 1.46 -0.39 2.27
N TYR A 288 2.44 -0.12 3.14
CA TYR A 288 3.86 0.05 2.79
C TYR A 288 4.19 1.24 1.87
N ASN A 289 3.21 1.91 1.33
CA ASN A 289 3.35 3.07 0.44
C ASN A 289 3.08 4.40 1.16
N GLY A 290 3.03 4.33 2.47
CA GLY A 290 2.48 5.39 3.25
C GLY A 290 3.42 6.48 3.64
N TYR A 291 2.83 7.59 3.92
CA TYR A 291 3.39 8.72 4.58
C TYR A 291 3.74 8.40 6.01
N ARG A 292 4.95 8.73 6.36
CA ARG A 292 5.39 8.75 7.75
C ARG A 292 4.92 10.06 8.40
N ALA A 293 3.67 10.14 8.83
CA ALA A 293 3.42 10.99 9.96
C ALA A 293 3.74 10.12 11.17
N ASN A 294 4.80 10.43 11.85
CA ASN A 294 5.23 9.68 13.01
C ASN A 294 4.13 9.74 14.07
N ALA A 295 3.40 8.64 14.20
CA ALA A 295 2.42 8.50 15.24
C ALA A 295 3.13 7.95 16.46
N SER A 296 3.20 8.73 17.50
CA SER A 296 3.83 8.35 18.75
C SER A 296 2.81 8.42 19.88
N GLU A 297 2.93 7.49 20.82
CA GLU A 297 2.17 7.54 22.08
C GLU A 297 2.31 8.90 22.81
N TYR A 298 3.41 9.58 22.57
CA TYR A 298 3.72 10.85 23.24
C TYR A 298 3.45 12.09 22.38
N ALA A 299 3.34 11.95 21.06
CA ALA A 299 3.31 13.10 20.18
C ALA A 299 1.89 13.53 19.81
N PHE A 300 1.00 12.59 19.41
CA PHE A 300 -0.33 12.93 18.92
C PHE A 300 -1.14 11.68 18.56
N ASP A 301 -2.45 11.86 18.33
CA ASP A 301 -3.32 10.78 17.88
C ASP A 301 -2.92 10.32 16.45
N PRO A 302 -2.45 9.08 16.29
CA PRO A 302 -2.11 8.52 14.97
C PRO A 302 -3.26 8.59 13.98
N ARG A 303 -4.50 8.49 14.46
CA ARG A 303 -5.69 8.52 13.63
C ARG A 303 -5.93 9.90 13.03
N GLU A 304 -5.66 10.95 13.74
CA GLU A 304 -5.86 12.31 13.26
C GLU A 304 -4.99 12.61 12.04
N TYR A 305 -3.71 12.21 12.07
CA TYR A 305 -2.73 12.55 11.03
C TYR A 305 -2.58 11.47 9.97
N ASN A 306 -2.83 10.20 10.31
CA ASN A 306 -2.48 9.06 9.47
C ASN A 306 -3.67 8.33 8.87
N TYR A 307 -4.88 8.51 9.38
CA TYR A 307 -6.06 7.84 8.83
C TYR A 307 -6.56 8.56 7.57
N GLY A 308 -6.68 7.82 6.49
CA GLY A 308 -7.17 8.36 5.22
C GLY A 308 -7.22 7.33 4.10
N VAL A 309 -7.32 7.83 2.88
CA VAL A 309 -7.32 6.99 1.67
C VAL A 309 -5.92 6.41 1.46
N LEU A 310 -5.81 5.10 1.31
CA LEU A 310 -4.53 4.42 1.09
C LEU A 310 -4.06 4.51 -0.36
N GLY A 311 -2.77 4.39 -0.60
CA GLY A 311 -2.16 4.44 -1.94
C GLY A 311 -2.64 3.37 -2.90
N THR A 312 -3.15 2.27 -2.36
CA THR A 312 -3.76 1.17 -3.11
C THR A 312 -5.21 1.45 -3.54
N ASP A 313 -5.84 2.56 -3.09
CA ASP A 313 -7.21 2.91 -3.49
C ASP A 313 -7.33 3.14 -5.00
N ARG A 314 -8.30 2.49 -5.60
CA ARG A 314 -8.73 2.72 -6.98
C ARG A 314 -10.25 2.78 -7.00
N THR A 315 -10.80 4.00 -6.96
CA THR A 315 -12.24 4.19 -6.82
C THR A 315 -13.04 3.52 -7.93
N HIS A 316 -12.55 3.59 -9.16
CA HIS A 316 -13.20 2.99 -10.31
C HIS A 316 -12.20 2.14 -11.08
N VAL A 317 -12.54 0.88 -11.29
CA VAL A 317 -11.81 -0.03 -12.17
C VAL A 317 -12.82 -0.64 -13.12
N ALA A 318 -12.62 -0.49 -14.42
CA ALA A 318 -13.47 -1.09 -15.45
C ALA A 318 -12.62 -1.82 -16.48
N SER A 319 -13.09 -2.96 -16.92
CA SER A 319 -12.51 -3.69 -18.04
C SER A 319 -13.57 -4.28 -18.94
N LEU A 320 -13.32 -4.25 -20.24
CA LEU A 320 -14.16 -4.86 -21.27
C LEU A 320 -13.27 -5.66 -22.21
N SER A 321 -13.45 -6.96 -22.28
CA SER A 321 -12.90 -7.80 -23.31
C SER A 321 -14.00 -8.31 -24.22
N TRP A 322 -13.81 -8.26 -25.52
CA TRP A 322 -14.83 -8.69 -26.46
C TRP A 322 -14.26 -9.26 -27.73
N SER A 323 -15.04 -10.13 -28.37
CA SER A 323 -14.74 -10.62 -29.72
C SER A 323 -16.01 -10.75 -30.54
N LEU A 324 -15.93 -10.36 -31.79
CA LEU A 324 -16.99 -10.42 -32.80
C LEU A 324 -16.52 -11.23 -33.98
N GLN A 325 -17.16 -12.35 -34.25
CA GLN A 325 -17.01 -13.07 -35.50
C GLN A 325 -17.95 -12.46 -36.53
N LEU A 326 -17.37 -11.85 -37.58
CA LEU A 326 -18.17 -11.26 -38.65
C LEU A 326 -18.93 -12.35 -39.43
N PRO A 327 -20.13 -12.03 -39.95
CA PRO A 327 -20.87 -12.94 -40.75
C PRO A 327 -20.06 -13.47 -41.96
N ASP A 328 -20.16 -14.77 -42.24
CA ASP A 328 -19.53 -15.32 -43.41
C ASP A 328 -20.29 -14.89 -44.68
N VAL A 329 -19.53 -14.62 -45.74
CA VAL A 329 -20.09 -14.17 -47.00
C VAL A 329 -20.66 -15.40 -47.78
N LYS A 330 -21.94 -15.36 -48.13
CA LYS A 330 -22.61 -16.43 -48.83
C LYS A 330 -22.19 -16.61 -50.30
N ARG A 331 -21.52 -15.59 -50.89
CA ARG A 331 -20.97 -15.66 -52.26
C ARG A 331 -19.74 -16.57 -52.30
N GLY A 332 -19.68 -17.46 -53.26
CA GLY A 332 -18.56 -18.39 -53.45
C GLY A 332 -17.28 -17.76 -54.01
N GLY A 333 -16.23 -18.58 -54.04
CA GLY A 333 -14.94 -18.19 -54.69
C GLY A 333 -14.14 -17.13 -53.98
N ALA A 334 -13.51 -16.23 -54.72
CA ALA A 334 -12.60 -15.21 -54.24
C ALA A 334 -13.26 -14.23 -53.23
N TRP A 335 -14.51 -13.93 -53.40
CA TRP A 335 -15.25 -13.04 -52.44
C TRP A 335 -15.37 -13.63 -51.07
N ARG A 336 -15.62 -14.94 -50.93
CA ARG A 336 -15.62 -15.62 -49.63
C ARG A 336 -14.22 -15.66 -49.01
N ALA A 337 -13.22 -15.92 -49.83
CA ALA A 337 -11.84 -15.92 -49.36
C ALA A 337 -11.41 -14.54 -48.84
N LEU A 338 -11.84 -13.45 -49.47
CA LEU A 338 -11.48 -12.10 -49.10
C LEU A 338 -12.29 -11.55 -47.93
N LEU A 339 -13.61 -11.69 -47.97
CA LEU A 339 -14.55 -11.02 -47.01
C LEU A 339 -15.09 -11.93 -45.90
N GLY A 340 -14.94 -13.26 -45.99
CA GLY A 340 -15.37 -14.19 -44.94
C GLY A 340 -14.33 -14.40 -43.85
N ASN A 341 -14.76 -15.05 -42.74
CA ASN A 341 -13.89 -15.50 -41.63
C ASN A 341 -13.06 -14.41 -40.95
N TRP A 342 -13.59 -13.20 -40.87
CA TRP A 342 -12.97 -12.13 -40.13
C TRP A 342 -13.43 -12.16 -38.65
N GLN A 343 -12.50 -11.84 -37.76
CA GLN A 343 -12.74 -11.66 -36.34
C GLN A 343 -12.19 -10.32 -35.90
N LEU A 344 -13.03 -9.53 -35.27
CA LEU A 344 -12.64 -8.31 -34.56
C LEU A 344 -12.65 -8.59 -33.07
N ALA A 345 -11.62 -8.16 -32.35
CA ALA A 345 -11.56 -8.33 -30.90
C ALA A 345 -10.91 -7.09 -30.26
N GLY A 346 -11.27 -6.83 -29.03
CA GLY A 346 -10.70 -5.69 -28.29
C GLY A 346 -10.69 -5.93 -26.81
N VAL A 347 -9.77 -5.21 -26.16
CA VAL A 347 -9.68 -5.08 -24.71
C VAL A 347 -9.64 -3.60 -24.38
N SER A 348 -10.49 -3.18 -23.46
CA SER A 348 -10.51 -1.83 -22.93
C SER A 348 -10.36 -1.88 -21.43
N SER A 349 -9.51 -1.03 -20.86
CA SER A 349 -9.28 -0.93 -19.42
C SER A 349 -9.37 0.53 -18.99
N TYR A 350 -9.99 0.76 -17.85
CA TYR A 350 -10.02 2.05 -17.15
C TYR A 350 -9.72 1.82 -15.69
N VAL A 351 -8.79 2.61 -15.13
CA VAL A 351 -8.46 2.62 -13.71
C VAL A 351 -8.38 4.08 -13.26
N SER A 352 -9.14 4.47 -12.25
CA SER A 352 -9.05 5.81 -11.69
C SER A 352 -7.64 6.08 -11.13
N GLY A 353 -7.22 7.32 -11.18
CA GLY A 353 -5.89 7.73 -10.71
C GLY A 353 -5.60 7.25 -9.29
N ALA A 354 -4.37 6.85 -9.06
CA ALA A 354 -3.87 6.55 -7.74
C ALA A 354 -3.91 7.81 -6.88
N PRO A 355 -4.23 7.71 -5.58
CA PRO A 355 -3.98 8.80 -4.65
C PRO A 355 -2.52 9.23 -4.74
N LEU A 356 -2.28 10.54 -4.86
CA LEU A 356 -0.95 11.11 -4.79
C LEU A 356 -0.55 11.14 -3.32
N MET A 357 0.06 10.04 -2.91
CA MET A 357 0.48 9.83 -1.53
C MET A 357 1.72 10.68 -1.25
N GLY A 358 1.62 11.46 -0.22
CA GLY A 358 2.74 11.85 0.56
C GLY A 358 3.87 12.62 -0.04
N SER A 359 3.66 13.11 -1.17
CA SER A 359 4.75 13.64 -1.97
C SER A 359 4.76 15.14 -2.03
N PHE A 360 3.86 15.81 -1.29
CA PHE A 360 3.95 17.26 -1.20
C PHE A 360 5.11 17.65 -0.28
N GLY A 361 6.30 17.72 -0.82
CA GLY A 361 7.38 18.43 -0.16
C GLY A 361 6.95 19.89 0.06
N ILE A 362 7.31 20.46 1.19
CA ILE A 362 7.12 21.86 1.48
C ILE A 362 8.43 22.44 2.01
N GLN A 363 8.86 23.57 1.45
CA GLN A 363 10.11 24.22 1.82
C GLN A 363 10.07 25.72 1.56
N GLY A 364 11.05 26.45 2.07
CA GLY A 364 11.21 27.89 1.88
C GLY A 364 10.90 28.69 3.11
N THR A 365 10.20 29.83 2.98
CA THR A 365 9.92 30.75 4.08
C THR A 365 8.45 31.16 4.15
N THR A 366 7.96 31.39 5.37
CA THR A 366 6.64 31.98 5.65
C THR A 366 6.61 33.45 5.29
N ALA A 367 5.43 34.10 5.34
CA ALA A 367 5.26 35.54 5.14
C ALA A 367 6.06 36.41 6.12
N GLY A 368 6.46 35.87 7.28
CA GLY A 368 7.32 36.53 8.26
C GLY A 368 8.81 36.21 8.11
N GLY A 369 9.21 35.51 7.02
CA GLY A 369 10.59 35.10 6.77
C GLY A 369 11.07 33.92 7.62
N ALA A 370 10.23 33.30 8.45
CA ALA A 370 10.58 32.11 9.19
C ALA A 370 10.73 30.90 8.25
N PRO A 371 11.73 30.03 8.45
CA PRO A 371 11.91 28.86 7.60
C PRO A 371 10.73 27.89 7.70
N ILE A 372 10.41 27.23 6.60
CA ILE A 372 9.43 26.14 6.57
C ILE A 372 10.21 24.85 6.77
N SER A 373 10.33 24.42 8.00
CA SER A 373 10.84 23.12 8.42
C SER A 373 9.85 22.47 9.38
N ASN A 374 10.04 21.20 9.67
CA ASN A 374 9.14 20.52 10.62
C ASN A 374 9.20 21.21 11.98
N GLU A 375 10.39 21.49 12.48
CA GLU A 375 10.64 22.11 13.78
C GLU A 375 10.04 23.52 13.85
N ALA A 376 10.24 24.32 12.79
CA ALA A 376 9.75 25.69 12.76
C ALA A 376 8.21 25.78 12.64
N ILE A 377 7.56 24.81 11.98
CA ILE A 377 6.11 24.82 11.75
C ILE A 377 5.37 24.04 12.81
N THR A 378 5.78 22.80 13.09
CA THR A 378 5.07 21.91 14.02
C THR A 378 5.66 21.93 15.42
N GLY A 379 6.85 22.50 15.59
CA GLY A 379 7.64 22.41 16.82
C GLY A 379 8.19 21.01 17.09
N SER A 380 8.30 20.17 16.05
CA SER A 380 8.81 18.80 16.18
C SER A 380 9.44 18.32 14.86
N PRO A 381 10.67 17.75 14.87
CA PRO A 381 11.28 17.12 13.70
C PRO A 381 10.54 15.84 13.29
N ASP A 382 9.76 15.28 14.19
CA ASP A 382 9.07 13.99 14.02
C ASP A 382 7.66 14.15 13.44
N VAL A 383 7.18 15.39 13.24
CA VAL A 383 5.88 15.71 12.66
C VAL A 383 6.06 16.53 11.39
N TYR A 384 5.62 15.99 10.26
CA TYR A 384 5.76 16.68 8.98
C TYR A 384 4.92 17.96 8.92
N ALA A 385 5.55 19.04 8.48
CA ALA A 385 4.85 20.26 8.08
C ALA A 385 3.99 19.98 6.84
N MET A 386 2.74 20.41 6.88
CA MET A 386 1.77 20.25 5.79
C MET A 386 1.31 21.63 5.28
N PRO A 387 1.03 21.78 3.98
CA PRO A 387 0.47 23.01 3.46
C PRO A 387 -0.96 23.21 3.98
N VAL A 388 -1.37 24.47 4.03
CA VAL A 388 -2.76 24.86 4.31
C VAL A 388 -3.54 24.86 3.01
N LEU A 389 -4.73 24.26 3.00
CA LEU A 389 -5.69 24.34 1.89
C LEU A 389 -6.66 25.50 2.13
N VAL A 390 -6.68 26.46 1.21
CA VAL A 390 -7.62 27.61 1.23
C VAL A 390 -8.83 27.39 0.33
N CYS A 391 -8.83 26.36 -0.51
CA CYS A 391 -9.94 25.91 -1.35
C CYS A 391 -9.83 24.42 -1.67
N ASP A 392 -10.83 23.84 -2.34
CA ASP A 392 -10.72 22.48 -2.85
C ASP A 392 -9.81 22.44 -4.08
N PRO A 393 -8.65 21.78 -4.00
CA PRO A 393 -7.71 21.74 -5.12
C PRO A 393 -8.21 20.95 -6.33
N ARG A 394 -9.35 20.26 -6.23
CA ARG A 394 -10.00 19.55 -7.35
C ARG A 394 -10.91 20.47 -8.16
N ASP A 395 -11.24 21.63 -7.62
CA ASP A 395 -12.10 22.60 -8.29
C ASP A 395 -11.26 23.58 -9.11
N SER A 396 -11.81 24.00 -10.26
CA SER A 396 -11.18 24.99 -11.14
C SER A 396 -9.72 24.65 -11.50
N VAL A 397 -9.46 23.38 -11.78
CA VAL A 397 -8.14 22.89 -12.16
C VAL A 397 -7.71 23.51 -13.49
N PRO A 398 -6.56 24.22 -13.60
CA PRO A 398 -6.09 24.78 -14.84
C PRO A 398 -5.74 23.70 -15.88
N ASP A 399 -5.83 24.03 -17.16
CA ASP A 399 -5.43 23.12 -18.24
C ASP A 399 -3.97 22.71 -18.10
N GLY A 400 -3.74 21.39 -18.20
CA GLY A 400 -2.41 20.81 -18.05
C GLY A 400 -1.95 20.56 -16.59
N TYR A 401 -2.85 20.80 -15.62
CA TYR A 401 -2.58 20.52 -14.21
C TYR A 401 -3.36 19.28 -13.71
N LEU A 402 -2.86 18.69 -12.64
CA LEU A 402 -3.53 17.60 -11.90
C LEU A 402 -4.50 18.13 -10.86
N PHE A 403 -4.24 19.33 -10.35
CA PHE A 403 -5.02 20.01 -9.34
C PHE A 403 -4.78 21.52 -9.42
N ASN A 404 -5.57 22.29 -8.72
CA ASN A 404 -5.44 23.74 -8.66
C ASN A 404 -4.34 24.16 -7.67
N PRO A 405 -3.16 24.63 -8.14
CA PRO A 405 -2.06 24.99 -7.26
C PRO A 405 -2.35 26.22 -6.39
N ALA A 406 -3.29 27.09 -6.78
CA ALA A 406 -3.66 28.29 -6.02
C ALA A 406 -4.37 27.98 -4.69
N CYS A 407 -4.83 26.74 -4.52
CA CYS A 407 -5.47 26.31 -3.27
C CYS A 407 -4.49 26.03 -2.12
N PHE A 408 -3.18 26.14 -2.34
CA PHE A 408 -2.17 25.82 -1.34
C PHE A 408 -1.47 27.09 -0.85
N THR A 409 -1.34 27.22 0.46
CA THR A 409 -0.58 28.30 1.10
C THR A 409 0.36 27.77 2.16
N ALA A 410 1.35 28.60 2.53
CA ALA A 410 2.33 28.25 3.54
C ALA A 410 1.67 28.13 4.93
N PRO A 411 2.03 27.13 5.73
CA PRO A 411 1.61 27.08 7.13
C PRO A 411 2.32 28.16 7.95
N LEU A 412 1.73 28.55 9.05
CA LEU A 412 2.33 29.41 10.06
C LEU A 412 2.93 28.57 11.19
N PRO A 413 3.94 29.04 11.92
CA PRO A 413 4.46 28.38 13.11
C PRO A 413 3.33 28.08 14.12
N GLY A 414 3.30 26.83 14.62
CA GLY A 414 2.24 26.32 15.52
C GLY A 414 0.90 26.00 14.85
N ALA A 415 0.75 26.27 13.53
CA ALA A 415 -0.46 26.07 12.77
C ALA A 415 -0.17 25.13 11.58
N ASN A 416 0.11 23.87 11.84
CA ASN A 416 0.34 22.88 10.79
C ASN A 416 -0.88 22.76 9.87
N GLY A 417 -0.64 22.65 8.57
CA GLY A 417 -1.70 22.58 7.57
C GLY A 417 -2.57 21.33 7.73
N SER A 418 -3.84 21.48 7.35
CA SER A 418 -4.86 20.44 7.41
C SER A 418 -4.95 19.58 6.14
N ALA A 419 -4.00 19.67 5.22
CA ALA A 419 -4.00 18.90 3.98
C ALA A 419 -3.81 17.42 4.28
N ARG A 420 -4.90 16.76 4.69
CA ARG A 420 -4.93 15.30 4.88
C ARG A 420 -4.77 14.63 3.54
N GLN A 421 -3.62 14.10 3.33
CA GLN A 421 -3.35 13.33 2.12
C GLN A 421 -3.87 11.89 2.26
N PRO A 422 -4.27 11.27 1.19
CA PRO A 422 -4.20 11.68 -0.21
C PRO A 422 -5.54 12.27 -0.67
N TYR A 423 -5.63 13.55 -0.69
CA TYR A 423 -6.82 14.27 -1.13
C TYR A 423 -6.90 14.32 -2.66
N ILE A 424 -5.76 14.30 -3.33
CA ILE A 424 -5.60 14.45 -4.77
C ILE A 424 -5.28 13.10 -5.39
N LYS A 425 -5.86 12.85 -6.57
CA LYS A 425 -5.57 11.66 -7.37
C LYS A 425 -4.74 12.03 -8.60
N GLY A 426 -3.83 11.13 -8.96
CA GLY A 426 -3.10 11.22 -10.20
C GLY A 426 -3.98 11.00 -11.43
N GLN A 427 -3.36 11.04 -12.60
CA GLN A 427 -4.04 10.82 -13.86
C GLN A 427 -4.68 9.41 -13.90
N PRO A 428 -5.94 9.26 -14.36
CA PRO A 428 -6.52 7.95 -14.58
C PRO A 428 -5.80 7.24 -15.74
N TYR A 429 -5.69 5.94 -15.62
CA TYR A 429 -5.22 5.06 -16.69
C TYR A 429 -6.39 4.62 -17.54
N HIS A 430 -6.30 4.76 -18.86
CA HIS A 430 -7.18 4.10 -19.80
C HIS A 430 -6.40 3.60 -21.00
N ASN A 431 -6.73 2.40 -21.45
CA ASN A 431 -6.10 1.75 -22.58
C ASN A 431 -7.13 1.00 -23.42
N HIS A 432 -6.94 1.03 -24.73
CA HIS A 432 -7.80 0.34 -25.69
C HIS A 432 -6.93 -0.39 -26.70
N ASP A 433 -7.01 -1.71 -26.69
CA ASP A 433 -6.33 -2.60 -27.62
C ASP A 433 -7.35 -3.17 -28.59
N LEU A 434 -7.03 -3.15 -29.87
CA LEU A 434 -7.86 -3.71 -30.94
C LEU A 434 -7.07 -4.72 -31.77
N SER A 435 -7.72 -5.77 -32.20
CA SER A 435 -7.14 -6.73 -33.15
C SER A 435 -8.14 -7.14 -34.21
N LEU A 436 -7.68 -7.21 -35.44
CA LEU A 436 -8.40 -7.74 -36.58
C LEU A 436 -7.68 -9.00 -37.09
N ALA A 437 -8.38 -10.11 -37.10
CA ALA A 437 -7.84 -11.38 -37.54
C ALA A 437 -8.62 -11.94 -38.73
N LYS A 438 -7.88 -12.44 -39.71
CA LYS A 438 -8.38 -13.16 -40.86
C LYS A 438 -8.00 -14.63 -40.75
N ASN A 439 -8.99 -15.53 -40.77
CA ASN A 439 -8.76 -16.97 -40.79
C ASN A 439 -8.97 -17.50 -42.21
N VAL A 440 -7.91 -18.02 -42.83
CA VAL A 440 -7.95 -18.60 -44.18
C VAL A 440 -7.87 -20.12 -44.05
N PRO A 441 -8.98 -20.87 -44.32
CA PRO A 441 -8.91 -22.31 -44.34
C PRO A 441 -8.04 -22.84 -45.49
N ILE A 442 -7.23 -23.85 -45.21
CA ILE A 442 -6.31 -24.44 -46.22
C ILE A 442 -6.70 -25.89 -46.42
N GLY A 443 -7.20 -26.17 -47.63
CA GLY A 443 -7.63 -27.50 -48.02
C GLY A 443 -8.92 -27.98 -47.34
N LYS A 444 -9.14 -29.30 -47.36
CA LYS A 444 -10.28 -29.97 -46.68
C LYS A 444 -9.77 -30.48 -45.34
N GLY A 445 -9.95 -29.74 -44.27
CA GLY A 445 -9.51 -30.18 -42.92
C GLY A 445 -9.48 -29.08 -41.90
N ARG A 446 -8.76 -29.30 -40.79
CA ARG A 446 -8.60 -28.33 -39.68
C ARG A 446 -7.51 -27.31 -39.96
N ARG A 447 -6.75 -27.44 -41.04
CA ARG A 447 -5.63 -26.54 -41.34
C ARG A 447 -6.14 -25.14 -41.68
N ARG A 448 -5.54 -24.13 -41.01
CA ARG A 448 -5.86 -22.73 -41.26
C ARG A 448 -4.64 -21.84 -41.12
N LEU A 449 -4.59 -20.80 -41.91
CA LEU A 449 -3.65 -19.68 -41.73
C LEU A 449 -4.44 -18.53 -41.10
N GLN A 450 -4.00 -18.07 -39.93
CA GLN A 450 -4.52 -16.87 -39.31
C GLN A 450 -3.52 -15.72 -39.52
N ILE A 451 -3.99 -14.63 -40.11
CA ILE A 451 -3.26 -13.37 -40.20
C ILE A 451 -3.93 -12.39 -39.26
N ARG A 452 -3.18 -11.75 -38.38
CA ARG A 452 -3.71 -10.84 -37.39
C ARG A 452 -2.91 -9.54 -37.35
N VAL A 453 -3.63 -8.45 -37.33
CA VAL A 453 -3.10 -7.09 -36.99
C VAL A 453 -3.62 -6.72 -35.64
N SER A 454 -2.73 -6.40 -34.73
CA SER A 454 -3.07 -5.93 -33.36
C SER A 454 -2.49 -4.53 -33.14
N ALA A 455 -3.30 -3.63 -32.62
CA ALA A 455 -2.90 -2.29 -32.24
C ALA A 455 -3.12 -2.15 -30.72
N TYR A 456 -2.04 -2.08 -29.98
CA TYR A 456 -2.04 -1.81 -28.54
C TYR A 456 -2.03 -0.32 -28.32
N ASN A 457 -2.84 0.15 -27.38
CA ASN A 457 -3.10 1.56 -27.13
C ASN A 457 -3.47 2.28 -28.45
N VAL A 458 -4.56 1.82 -29.11
CA VAL A 458 -4.96 2.25 -30.46
C VAL A 458 -5.15 3.76 -30.56
N PHE A 459 -5.59 4.42 -29.49
CA PHE A 459 -5.77 5.87 -29.44
C PHE A 459 -4.51 6.65 -29.08
N ASN A 460 -3.39 5.96 -28.77
CA ASN A 460 -2.11 6.56 -28.42
C ASN A 460 -2.21 7.53 -27.20
N HIS A 461 -2.95 7.12 -26.17
CA HIS A 461 -3.06 7.87 -24.92
C HIS A 461 -1.86 7.62 -24.02
N PRO A 462 -0.98 8.60 -23.81
CA PRO A 462 0.12 8.43 -22.87
C PRO A 462 -0.37 8.55 -21.42
N ILE A 463 0.25 7.80 -20.53
CA ILE A 463 0.15 8.00 -19.09
C ILE A 463 1.30 8.90 -18.68
N ARG A 464 1.00 9.93 -17.89
CA ARG A 464 1.97 10.87 -17.35
C ARG A 464 2.08 10.69 -15.85
N PHE A 465 3.31 10.59 -15.37
CA PHE A 465 3.58 10.47 -13.94
C PHE A 465 4.20 11.77 -13.43
N PRO A 466 3.60 12.42 -12.41
CA PRO A 466 4.21 13.59 -11.82
C PRO A 466 5.53 13.21 -11.14
N ASP A 467 6.53 14.05 -11.33
CA ASP A 467 7.78 13.98 -10.57
C ASP A 467 7.55 14.57 -9.18
N THR A 468 7.96 13.83 -8.13
CA THR A 468 7.70 14.24 -6.75
C THR A 468 8.43 15.53 -6.36
N THR A 469 9.65 15.71 -6.84
CA THR A 469 10.47 16.89 -6.50
C THR A 469 10.08 18.11 -7.32
N ARG A 470 9.66 17.93 -8.56
CA ARG A 470 9.31 19.03 -9.47
C ARG A 470 7.83 19.39 -9.41
N ASN A 471 6.94 18.40 -9.50
CA ASN A 471 5.51 18.65 -9.67
C ASN A 471 4.70 18.60 -8.38
N LEU A 472 5.25 18.04 -7.31
CA LEU A 472 4.55 17.85 -6.03
C LEU A 472 5.25 18.55 -4.86
N THR A 473 6.30 19.35 -5.10
CA THR A 473 6.98 20.12 -4.07
C THR A 473 6.54 21.58 -4.12
N LEU A 474 6.02 22.08 -3.00
CA LEU A 474 5.72 23.47 -2.76
C LEU A 474 6.99 24.19 -2.31
N VAL A 475 7.30 25.28 -3.00
CA VAL A 475 8.42 26.16 -2.63
C VAL A 475 7.87 27.55 -2.36
N PHE A 476 8.04 28.02 -1.15
CA PHE A 476 7.55 29.34 -0.74
C PHE A 476 8.72 30.33 -0.59
N ASP A 477 8.52 31.56 -1.04
CA ASP A 477 9.34 32.69 -0.72
C ASP A 477 8.47 33.77 -0.07
N ASN A 478 8.76 34.09 1.19
CA ASN A 478 7.93 35.01 1.99
C ASN A 478 6.43 34.67 1.95
N GLY A 479 6.08 33.39 2.03
CA GLY A 479 4.71 32.90 2.02
C GLY A 479 4.06 32.82 0.64
N VAL A 480 4.77 33.20 -0.43
CA VAL A 480 4.28 33.10 -1.80
C VAL A 480 4.85 31.86 -2.48
N GLN A 481 4.00 31.04 -3.04
CA GLN A 481 4.40 29.83 -3.78
C GLN A 481 5.11 30.23 -5.08
N THR A 482 6.34 29.71 -5.30
CA THR A 482 7.23 30.08 -6.41
C THR A 482 7.54 28.95 -7.38
N ASN A 483 7.21 27.69 -7.04
CA ASN A 483 7.44 26.58 -7.95
C ASN A 483 6.40 26.59 -9.09
N ALA A 484 6.78 27.10 -10.25
CA ALA A 484 5.91 27.20 -11.43
C ALA A 484 5.45 25.84 -11.99
N ASP A 485 6.09 24.74 -11.64
CA ASP A 485 5.73 23.39 -12.10
C ASP A 485 4.88 22.61 -11.10
N PHE A 486 4.59 23.20 -9.93
CA PHE A 486 3.75 22.56 -8.93
C PHE A 486 2.34 22.27 -9.47
N GLY A 487 1.93 21.02 -9.44
CA GLY A 487 0.64 20.55 -9.93
C GLY A 487 0.57 20.27 -11.43
N LYS A 488 1.58 20.62 -12.23
CA LYS A 488 1.57 20.35 -13.67
C LYS A 488 1.72 18.87 -14.00
N LEU A 489 1.06 18.47 -15.09
CA LEU A 489 1.29 17.18 -15.74
C LEU A 489 2.58 17.26 -16.58
N PRO A 490 3.60 16.46 -16.29
CA PRO A 490 4.86 16.51 -17.05
C PRO A 490 4.67 15.96 -18.46
N ASP A 491 5.27 16.61 -19.45
CA ASP A 491 5.28 16.13 -20.84
C ASP A 491 6.46 15.21 -21.17
N ASP A 492 7.48 15.20 -20.36
CA ASP A 492 8.72 14.43 -20.51
C ASP A 492 8.66 13.05 -19.82
N ASN A 493 7.77 12.84 -18.84
CA ASN A 493 7.60 11.58 -18.12
C ASN A 493 6.31 10.86 -18.56
N LYS A 494 6.28 10.35 -19.80
CA LYS A 494 5.12 9.67 -20.38
C LYS A 494 5.45 8.25 -20.84
N TYR A 495 4.52 7.35 -20.57
CA TYR A 495 4.58 5.93 -20.94
C TYR A 495 3.34 5.53 -21.75
N GLY A 496 3.41 4.38 -22.42
CA GLY A 496 2.25 3.82 -23.11
C GLY A 496 2.13 4.27 -24.57
N ARG A 497 3.19 4.16 -25.36
CA ARG A 497 3.14 4.40 -26.81
C ARG A 497 2.28 3.35 -27.50
N ARG A 498 1.61 3.75 -28.61
CA ARG A 498 0.92 2.81 -29.48
C ARG A 498 1.93 1.86 -30.15
N ILE A 499 1.61 0.57 -30.10
CA ILE A 499 2.38 -0.48 -30.76
C ILE A 499 1.45 -1.19 -31.74
N VAL A 500 1.90 -1.37 -32.99
CA VAL A 500 1.18 -2.15 -33.99
C VAL A 500 1.99 -3.40 -34.30
N GLN A 501 1.35 -4.56 -34.25
CA GLN A 501 1.94 -5.87 -34.48
C GLN A 501 1.21 -6.59 -35.61
N LEU A 502 1.94 -7.13 -36.55
CA LEU A 502 1.45 -8.09 -37.55
C LEU A 502 1.91 -9.49 -37.18
N SER A 503 1.02 -10.44 -37.16
CA SER A 503 1.35 -11.86 -36.91
C SER A 503 0.66 -12.79 -37.92
N ALA A 504 1.34 -13.90 -38.25
CA ALA A 504 0.79 -14.99 -39.01
C ALA A 504 0.98 -16.30 -38.24
N ARG A 505 -0.07 -17.10 -38.13
CA ARG A 505 -0.06 -18.38 -37.43
C ARG A 505 -0.67 -19.45 -38.31
N PHE A 506 0.08 -20.52 -38.52
CA PHE A 506 -0.44 -21.71 -39.19
C PHE A 506 -0.83 -22.75 -38.15
N GLU A 507 -2.07 -23.26 -38.24
CA GLU A 507 -2.61 -24.35 -37.43
C GLU A 507 -2.89 -25.56 -38.34
N PHE A 508 -2.45 -26.73 -37.90
CA PHE A 508 -2.56 -27.99 -38.64
C PHE A 508 -3.20 -29.10 -37.79
#